data_30882d73db1a990cd2341de18c5a2f33
#
_entry.id   30882d73db1a990cd2341de18c5a2f33
#
_cell.length_a   1.000
_cell.length_b   1.000
_cell.length_c   1.000
_cell.angle_alpha   90.00
_cell.angle_beta   90.00
_cell.angle_gamma   90.00
#
_symmetry.space_group_name_H-M   'P 1'
#
loop_
_entity.id
_entity.type
_entity.pdbx_description
1 polymer ?
#
loop_
_entity_poly.entity_id
_entity_poly.type
_entity_poly.pdbx_seq_one_letter_code
_entity_poly.pdbx_strand_id
1 'polypeptide(L)'
;MKVLFLIQGFSVAASRYRVLQYIPYLKSNGVDATVSLYPRTLKENIRFFSDLPKYDIVFLQRKRFNQPRLGLLRKRARRIIYDFDDAVMYRNSKSKDPISQSRRRRFAQMIQISDFVIAGNEFLKNEVLTFHPNVEVIPTSIDQNRYSLKDYNIKKKRVTIGWIGDHGSIHYLEKMRPIFERIGERYRYSELKIVCDIFFDCEKINVVKKLWKSEEEVADLQSFDIGVMPLVDDPWSWGKCGLKIIQYQGVGVPVICTPAGINRDLVEDGINGFWAMGSEEWEEKLSILIKDPTLREKMGMEGRRRVLEGYTVQACAPRLFSVLNKK
;
A
#
# COMPACT_ATOMS: atom_id res chain seq x y z
N MET A 1 -7.44 18.14 21.09
CA MET A 1 -6.17 17.38 21.07
C MET A 1 -5.33 17.87 19.90
N LYS A 2 -4.06 18.26 20.15
CA LYS A 2 -3.13 18.74 19.11
C LYS A 2 -2.21 17.62 18.66
N VAL A 3 -2.23 17.29 17.38
CA VAL A 3 -1.44 16.19 16.82
C VAL A 3 -0.54 16.68 15.69
N LEU A 4 0.77 16.40 15.79
CA LEU A 4 1.73 16.63 14.73
C LEU A 4 1.94 15.35 13.93
N PHE A 5 1.51 15.33 12.67
CA PHE A 5 1.75 14.25 11.74
C PHE A 5 3.01 14.52 10.90
N LEU A 6 4.03 13.70 11.07
CA LEU A 6 5.25 13.76 10.25
C LEU A 6 5.18 12.75 9.13
N ILE A 7 5.24 13.24 7.90
CA ILE A 7 5.12 12.45 6.68
C ILE A 7 6.38 12.51 5.81
N GLN A 8 6.53 11.54 4.90
CA GLN A 8 7.68 11.46 3.99
C GLN A 8 7.60 12.46 2.83
N GLY A 9 6.40 12.77 2.37
CA GLY A 9 6.12 13.70 1.27
C GLY A 9 4.64 13.73 0.93
N PHE A 10 4.12 14.84 0.42
CA PHE A 10 2.69 14.98 0.10
C PHE A 10 2.26 14.11 -1.08
N SER A 11 3.14 13.83 -2.03
CA SER A 11 2.89 12.95 -3.19
C SER A 11 3.21 11.47 -2.92
N VAL A 12 3.88 11.15 -1.81
CA VAL A 12 4.27 9.77 -1.48
C VAL A 12 3.02 8.96 -1.14
N ALA A 13 2.85 7.80 -1.79
CA ALA A 13 1.69 6.93 -1.61
C ALA A 13 1.45 6.59 -0.12
N ALA A 14 2.48 6.14 0.61
CA ALA A 14 2.36 5.85 2.03
C ALA A 14 1.83 7.05 2.85
N SER A 15 2.27 8.28 2.55
CA SER A 15 1.76 9.48 3.24
C SER A 15 0.31 9.78 2.87
N ARG A 16 -0.06 9.61 1.60
CA ARG A 16 -1.43 9.82 1.12
C ARG A 16 -2.41 8.84 1.78
N TYR A 17 -2.08 7.55 1.77
CA TYR A 17 -2.98 6.47 2.22
C TYR A 17 -2.89 6.14 3.71
N ARG A 18 -1.83 6.56 4.42
CA ARG A 18 -1.69 6.32 5.86
C ARG A 18 -1.99 7.53 6.72
N VAL A 19 -1.90 8.77 6.16
CA VAL A 19 -2.07 10.00 6.93
C VAL A 19 -3.04 10.96 6.26
N LEU A 20 -2.72 11.46 5.06
CA LEU A 20 -3.38 12.64 4.49
C LEU A 20 -4.89 12.44 4.29
N GLN A 21 -5.31 11.27 3.83
CA GLN A 21 -6.74 10.98 3.61
C GLN A 21 -7.57 10.91 4.90
N TYR A 22 -6.93 10.74 6.06
CA TYR A 22 -7.62 10.72 7.36
C TYR A 22 -7.79 12.11 7.98
N ILE A 23 -7.00 13.10 7.55
CA ILE A 23 -7.00 14.45 8.15
C ILE A 23 -8.39 15.11 8.16
N PRO A 24 -9.21 15.05 7.08
CA PRO A 24 -10.56 15.63 7.11
C PRO A 24 -11.42 15.02 8.23
N TYR A 25 -11.45 13.68 8.34
CA TYR A 25 -12.20 13.00 9.39
C TYR A 25 -11.68 13.35 10.79
N LEU A 26 -10.38 13.38 10.99
CA LEU A 26 -9.80 13.71 12.29
C LEU A 26 -10.14 15.14 12.73
N LYS A 27 -10.07 16.09 11.79
CA LYS A 27 -10.43 17.50 12.06
C LYS A 27 -11.92 17.66 12.41
N SER A 28 -12.83 16.98 11.69
CA SER A 28 -14.26 17.02 11.99
C SER A 28 -14.60 16.38 13.36
N ASN A 29 -13.69 15.55 13.90
CA ASN A 29 -13.81 14.97 15.23
C ASN A 29 -12.95 15.68 16.30
N GLY A 30 -12.62 16.96 16.09
CA GLY A 30 -11.98 17.81 17.10
C GLY A 30 -10.46 17.63 17.28
N VAL A 31 -9.78 16.99 16.32
CA VAL A 31 -8.31 16.89 16.30
C VAL A 31 -7.74 18.14 15.61
N ASP A 32 -6.92 18.91 16.33
CA ASP A 32 -6.09 19.98 15.77
C ASP A 32 -4.86 19.31 15.10
N ALA A 33 -5.04 18.96 13.81
CA ALA A 33 -4.06 18.19 13.05
C ALA A 33 -3.12 19.11 12.26
N THR A 34 -1.85 19.12 12.63
CA THR A 34 -0.76 19.74 11.88
C THR A 34 0.00 18.66 11.09
N VAL A 35 0.13 18.83 9.78
CA VAL A 35 0.92 17.93 8.92
C VAL A 35 2.21 18.61 8.50
N SER A 36 3.34 17.95 8.69
CA SER A 36 4.67 18.47 8.34
C SER A 36 5.55 17.39 7.72
N LEU A 37 6.51 17.82 6.92
CA LEU A 37 7.58 16.95 6.43
C LEU A 37 8.62 16.71 7.53
N TYR A 38 9.31 15.59 7.42
CA TYR A 38 10.48 15.33 8.27
C TYR A 38 11.55 16.39 8.08
N PRO A 39 12.13 16.96 9.18
CA PRO A 39 13.15 17.99 9.09
C PRO A 39 14.42 17.45 8.41
N ARG A 40 14.98 18.23 7.48
CA ARG A 40 16.16 17.89 6.68
C ARG A 40 17.38 18.71 7.10
N THR A 41 17.22 20.00 7.30
CA THR A 41 18.29 20.94 7.67
C THR A 41 18.49 21.02 9.19
N LEU A 42 19.63 21.54 9.66
CA LEU A 42 19.88 21.76 11.09
C LEU A 42 18.83 22.71 11.69
N LYS A 43 18.53 23.82 11.01
CA LYS A 43 17.53 24.81 11.45
C LYS A 43 16.13 24.18 11.60
N GLU A 44 15.70 23.36 10.63
CA GLU A 44 14.44 22.65 10.72
C GLU A 44 14.43 21.66 11.88
N ASN A 45 15.53 20.94 12.12
CA ASN A 45 15.63 20.03 13.25
C ASN A 45 15.53 20.78 14.60
N ILE A 46 16.24 21.88 14.76
CA ILE A 46 16.17 22.70 16.00
C ILE A 46 14.72 23.13 16.22
N ARG A 47 14.08 23.71 15.21
CA ARG A 47 12.68 24.14 15.29
C ARG A 47 11.75 22.97 15.62
N PHE A 48 11.88 21.85 14.91
CA PHE A 48 11.08 20.67 15.14
C PHE A 48 11.12 20.21 16.60
N PHE A 49 12.34 19.99 17.15
CA PHE A 49 12.47 19.54 18.53
C PHE A 49 12.02 20.59 19.56
N SER A 50 12.16 21.88 19.27
CA SER A 50 11.65 22.96 20.13
C SER A 50 10.12 23.02 20.16
N ASP A 51 9.47 22.69 19.06
CA ASP A 51 8.02 22.78 18.93
C ASP A 51 7.28 21.51 19.45
N LEU A 52 7.97 20.39 19.65
CA LEU A 52 7.36 19.13 20.10
C LEU A 52 6.49 19.27 21.36
N PRO A 53 6.89 20.01 22.40
CA PRO A 53 6.06 20.13 23.62
C PRO A 53 4.71 20.84 23.42
N LYS A 54 4.49 21.50 22.28
CA LYS A 54 3.22 22.16 21.92
C LYS A 54 2.13 21.17 21.49
N TYR A 55 2.52 19.90 21.19
CA TYR A 55 1.63 18.87 20.72
C TYR A 55 1.38 17.81 21.80
N ASP A 56 0.15 17.33 21.83
CA ASP A 56 -0.21 16.21 22.71
C ASP A 56 0.34 14.89 22.16
N ILE A 57 0.35 14.75 20.82
CA ILE A 57 0.82 13.55 20.13
C ILE A 57 1.75 13.95 18.96
N VAL A 58 2.84 13.21 18.82
CA VAL A 58 3.70 13.21 17.65
C VAL A 58 3.50 11.90 16.90
N PHE A 59 2.85 11.97 15.75
CA PHE A 59 2.59 10.83 14.88
C PHE A 59 3.68 10.74 13.80
N LEU A 60 4.43 9.64 13.79
CA LEU A 60 5.58 9.42 12.92
C LEU A 60 5.28 8.37 11.86
N GLN A 61 5.19 8.78 10.61
CA GLN A 61 4.96 7.86 9.52
C GLN A 61 6.27 7.29 8.96
N ARG A 62 6.50 5.99 9.20
CA ARG A 62 7.49 5.10 8.57
C ARG A 62 8.97 5.43 8.82
N LYS A 63 9.36 6.70 9.01
CA LYS A 63 10.77 7.10 9.16
C LYS A 63 11.32 6.69 10.53
N ARG A 64 12.56 6.21 10.52
CA ARG A 64 13.32 5.87 11.72
C ARG A 64 14.42 6.91 11.93
N PHE A 65 14.50 7.46 13.14
CA PHE A 65 15.57 8.37 13.53
C PHE A 65 16.84 7.63 13.98
N ASN A 66 17.99 8.32 13.97
CA ASN A 66 19.21 7.83 14.62
C ASN A 66 19.12 8.02 16.15
N GLN A 67 19.98 7.35 16.90
CA GLN A 67 19.91 7.32 18.38
C GLN A 67 19.87 8.70 19.05
N PRO A 68 20.73 9.70 18.71
CA PRO A 68 20.66 11.02 19.33
C PRO A 68 19.29 11.69 19.16
N ARG A 69 18.72 11.56 17.95
CA ARG A 69 17.39 12.12 17.66
C ARG A 69 16.26 11.35 18.37
N LEU A 70 16.39 10.04 18.55
CA LEU A 70 15.41 9.23 19.28
C LEU A 70 15.36 9.65 20.76
N GLY A 71 16.53 9.81 21.41
CA GLY A 71 16.59 10.30 22.79
C GLY A 71 15.96 11.69 22.95
N LEU A 72 16.26 12.60 22.02
CA LEU A 72 15.69 13.94 22.05
C LEU A 72 14.16 13.93 21.77
N LEU A 73 13.73 13.09 20.84
CA LEU A 73 12.29 12.90 20.54
C LEU A 73 11.54 12.42 21.81
N ARG A 74 12.04 11.35 22.47
CA ARG A 74 11.41 10.84 23.69
C ARG A 74 11.40 11.86 24.83
N LYS A 75 12.45 12.62 24.98
CA LYS A 75 12.54 13.68 26.01
C LYS A 75 11.56 14.84 25.79
N ARG A 76 11.23 15.17 24.53
CA ARG A 76 10.46 16.36 24.17
C ARG A 76 9.01 16.08 23.83
N ALA A 77 8.70 14.90 23.26
CA ALA A 77 7.34 14.53 22.90
C ALA A 77 6.59 14.01 24.13
N ARG A 78 5.34 14.45 24.30
CA ARG A 78 4.45 13.94 25.36
C ARG A 78 4.06 12.50 25.07
N ARG A 79 3.59 12.25 23.82
CA ARG A 79 3.19 10.94 23.36
C ARG A 79 3.67 10.72 21.92
N ILE A 80 4.18 9.54 21.62
CA ILE A 80 4.72 9.14 20.32
C ILE A 80 3.89 7.98 19.78
N ILE A 81 3.31 8.16 18.59
CA ILE A 81 2.68 7.09 17.82
C ILE A 81 3.52 6.86 16.56
N TYR A 82 3.90 5.61 16.32
CA TYR A 82 4.65 5.22 15.13
C TYR A 82 3.79 4.37 14.21
N ASP A 83 3.63 4.82 12.96
CA ASP A 83 2.88 4.14 11.90
C ASP A 83 3.81 3.65 10.80
N PHE A 84 3.60 2.41 10.34
CA PHE A 84 4.37 1.87 9.21
C PHE A 84 3.60 0.80 8.43
N ASP A 85 3.89 0.73 7.12
CA ASP A 85 3.19 -0.04 6.10
C ASP A 85 4.12 -0.88 5.19
N ASP A 86 5.40 -1.01 5.58
CA ASP A 86 6.39 -1.86 4.92
C ASP A 86 7.31 -2.52 5.94
N ALA A 87 7.90 -3.67 5.58
CA ALA A 87 8.85 -4.42 6.41
C ALA A 87 10.21 -3.71 6.54
N VAL A 88 10.20 -2.48 7.09
CA VAL A 88 11.39 -1.60 7.19
C VAL A 88 12.58 -2.22 7.93
N MET A 89 12.36 -3.27 8.72
CA MET A 89 13.38 -4.03 9.44
C MET A 89 14.15 -4.99 8.52
N TYR A 90 13.63 -5.30 7.34
CA TYR A 90 14.26 -6.17 6.34
C TYR A 90 14.86 -5.35 5.19
N ARG A 91 15.71 -5.99 4.37
CA ARG A 91 16.10 -5.48 3.05
C ARG A 91 15.00 -5.82 2.05
N ASN A 92 14.93 -5.05 0.96
CA ASN A 92 13.94 -5.31 -0.08
C ASN A 92 14.25 -6.59 -0.87
N SER A 93 13.29 -7.08 -1.64
CA SER A 93 13.37 -8.32 -2.42
C SER A 93 14.43 -8.35 -3.53
N LYS A 94 15.14 -7.25 -3.78
CA LYS A 94 16.32 -7.22 -4.68
C LYS A 94 17.58 -7.74 -3.98
N SER A 95 17.58 -7.82 -2.65
CA SER A 95 18.71 -8.33 -1.86
C SER A 95 18.66 -9.85 -1.75
N LYS A 96 19.78 -10.52 -1.97
CA LYS A 96 19.89 -11.98 -1.77
C LYS A 96 19.68 -12.38 -0.32
N ASP A 97 20.08 -11.55 0.63
CA ASP A 97 19.87 -11.75 2.07
C ASP A 97 18.87 -10.70 2.58
N PRO A 98 17.66 -11.08 2.99
CA PRO A 98 16.65 -10.16 3.51
C PRO A 98 17.00 -9.62 4.90
N ILE A 99 17.87 -10.31 5.66
CA ILE A 99 18.16 -9.98 7.05
C ILE A 99 19.16 -8.83 7.15
N SER A 100 18.90 -7.88 8.03
CA SER A 100 19.78 -6.75 8.32
C SER A 100 19.74 -6.39 9.79
N GLN A 101 20.79 -6.75 10.52
CA GLN A 101 20.90 -6.44 11.95
C GLN A 101 20.79 -4.93 12.23
N SER A 102 21.38 -4.09 11.40
CA SER A 102 21.33 -2.63 11.56
C SER A 102 19.92 -2.08 11.34
N ARG A 103 19.15 -2.62 10.37
CA ARG A 103 17.75 -2.24 10.15
C ARG A 103 16.88 -2.70 11.31
N ARG A 104 17.04 -3.96 11.74
CA ARG A 104 16.29 -4.55 12.87
C ARG A 104 16.55 -3.78 14.17
N ARG A 105 17.80 -3.45 14.46
CA ARG A 105 18.17 -2.62 15.63
C ARG A 105 17.51 -1.24 15.59
N ARG A 106 17.56 -0.53 14.46
CA ARG A 106 16.91 0.79 14.32
C ARG A 106 15.38 0.70 14.41
N PHE A 107 14.80 -0.39 13.93
CA PHE A 107 13.38 -0.65 14.07
C PHE A 107 13.02 -0.85 15.55
N ALA A 108 13.69 -1.77 16.25
CA ALA A 108 13.48 -2.03 17.66
C ALA A 108 13.59 -0.74 18.50
N GLN A 109 14.62 0.07 18.29
CA GLN A 109 14.80 1.34 18.98
C GLN A 109 13.64 2.32 18.74
N MET A 110 13.10 2.38 17.52
CA MET A 110 11.94 3.23 17.22
C MET A 110 10.67 2.73 17.92
N ILE A 111 10.45 1.41 17.89
CA ILE A 111 9.31 0.77 18.56
C ILE A 111 9.37 1.00 20.08
N GLN A 112 10.52 0.78 20.71
CA GLN A 112 10.69 0.89 22.17
C GLN A 112 10.45 2.30 22.73
N ILE A 113 10.69 3.36 21.94
CA ILE A 113 10.41 4.74 22.41
C ILE A 113 8.98 5.19 22.11
N SER A 114 8.22 4.43 21.32
CA SER A 114 6.84 4.75 20.97
C SER A 114 5.91 4.36 22.11
N ASP A 115 4.89 5.15 22.35
CA ASP A 115 3.84 4.83 23.33
C ASP A 115 2.79 3.90 22.70
N PHE A 116 2.63 3.99 21.38
CA PHE A 116 1.74 3.14 20.60
C PHE A 116 2.26 2.95 19.17
N VAL A 117 1.99 1.80 18.59
CA VAL A 117 2.40 1.47 17.22
C VAL A 117 1.18 1.12 16.37
N ILE A 118 1.15 1.61 15.14
CA ILE A 118 0.16 1.21 14.13
C ILE A 118 0.90 0.45 13.05
N ALA A 119 0.51 -0.80 12.86
CA ALA A 119 1.03 -1.68 11.83
C ALA A 119 0.03 -1.78 10.67
N GLY A 120 0.52 -1.89 9.44
CA GLY A 120 -0.36 -1.98 8.28
C GLY A 120 -0.95 -3.37 8.02
N ASN A 121 -0.41 -4.43 8.64
CA ASN A 121 -0.91 -5.81 8.56
C ASN A 121 -0.47 -6.65 9.77
N GLU A 122 -0.98 -7.88 9.90
CA GLU A 122 -0.69 -8.77 11.03
C GLU A 122 0.78 -9.22 11.07
N PHE A 123 1.44 -9.43 9.92
CA PHE A 123 2.88 -9.75 9.90
C PHE A 123 3.70 -8.62 10.56
N LEU A 124 3.42 -7.38 10.19
CA LEU A 124 4.10 -6.21 10.77
C LEU A 124 3.80 -6.05 12.26
N LYS A 125 2.57 -6.33 12.68
CA LYS A 125 2.19 -6.34 14.11
C LYS A 125 2.98 -7.39 14.89
N ASN A 126 3.13 -8.60 14.36
CA ASN A 126 3.89 -9.67 14.99
C ASN A 126 5.37 -9.29 15.15
N GLU A 127 5.96 -8.60 14.18
CA GLU A 127 7.31 -8.03 14.31
C GLU A 127 7.42 -6.98 15.43
N VAL A 128 6.36 -6.18 15.66
CA VAL A 128 6.32 -5.20 16.76
C VAL A 128 6.21 -5.90 18.11
N LEU A 129 5.36 -6.92 18.23
CA LEU A 129 5.10 -7.64 19.49
C LEU A 129 6.35 -8.25 20.11
N THR A 130 7.41 -8.47 19.32
CA THR A 130 8.73 -8.89 19.84
C THR A 130 9.43 -7.82 20.69
N PHE A 131 9.00 -6.54 20.59
CA PHE A 131 9.65 -5.41 21.24
C PHE A 131 8.69 -4.54 22.06
N HIS A 132 7.39 -4.55 21.76
CA HIS A 132 6.41 -3.65 22.38
C HIS A 132 4.98 -4.21 22.31
N PRO A 133 4.22 -4.20 23.43
CA PRO A 133 2.89 -4.80 23.49
C PRO A 133 1.79 -3.93 22.85
N ASN A 134 1.96 -2.59 22.85
CA ASN A 134 0.91 -1.67 22.41
C ASN A 134 0.95 -1.48 20.89
N VAL A 135 0.34 -2.39 20.17
CA VAL A 135 0.25 -2.33 18.70
C VAL A 135 -1.15 -2.69 18.22
N GLU A 136 -1.61 -1.99 17.20
CA GLU A 136 -2.88 -2.29 16.53
C GLU A 136 -2.66 -2.31 15.00
N VAL A 137 -3.39 -3.19 14.31
CA VAL A 137 -3.41 -3.21 12.86
C VAL A 137 -4.47 -2.24 12.36
N ILE A 138 -4.05 -1.19 11.66
CA ILE A 138 -4.94 -0.38 10.83
C ILE A 138 -4.50 -0.61 9.39
N PRO A 139 -5.28 -1.32 8.56
CA PRO A 139 -4.87 -1.63 7.19
C PRO A 139 -4.75 -0.37 6.34
N THR A 140 -4.04 -0.47 5.23
CA THR A 140 -4.10 0.55 4.19
C THR A 140 -5.51 0.59 3.64
N SER A 141 -6.02 1.78 3.35
CA SER A 141 -7.39 1.99 2.90
C SER A 141 -7.46 2.98 1.74
N ILE A 142 -8.60 3.02 1.07
CA ILE A 142 -8.93 4.01 0.05
C ILE A 142 -10.13 4.85 0.48
N ASP A 143 -10.26 6.05 -0.05
CA ASP A 143 -11.48 6.86 0.12
C ASP A 143 -12.55 6.36 -0.85
N GLN A 144 -13.61 5.73 -0.34
CA GLN A 144 -14.70 5.18 -1.15
C GLN A 144 -15.40 6.23 -2.02
N ASN A 145 -15.39 7.51 -1.62
CA ASN A 145 -16.02 8.58 -2.39
C ASN A 145 -15.20 8.92 -3.64
N ARG A 146 -13.90 8.67 -3.61
CA ARG A 146 -12.98 8.87 -4.74
C ARG A 146 -12.95 7.66 -5.68
N TYR A 147 -13.03 6.44 -5.14
CA TYR A 147 -12.92 5.19 -5.88
C TYR A 147 -14.29 4.69 -6.32
N SER A 148 -14.85 5.31 -7.37
CA SER A 148 -16.12 4.88 -7.98
C SER A 148 -15.96 3.56 -8.75
N LEU A 149 -17.06 2.81 -8.84
CA LEU A 149 -17.11 1.57 -9.61
C LEU A 149 -16.85 1.85 -11.10
N LYS A 150 -16.12 0.96 -11.76
CA LYS A 150 -15.97 1.00 -13.22
C LYS A 150 -17.30 0.69 -13.91
N ASP A 151 -17.49 1.21 -15.11
CA ASP A 151 -18.61 0.85 -15.97
C ASP A 151 -18.26 -0.41 -16.78
N TYR A 152 -18.93 -1.53 -16.49
CA TYR A 152 -18.73 -2.80 -17.20
C TYR A 152 -19.42 -2.83 -18.58
N ASN A 153 -20.32 -1.89 -18.89
CA ASN A 153 -21.01 -1.81 -20.20
C ASN A 153 -20.12 -1.22 -21.31
N ILE A 154 -18.99 -0.59 -20.95
CA ILE A 154 -18.07 -0.04 -21.92
C ILE A 154 -17.43 -1.18 -22.72
N LYS A 155 -17.83 -1.31 -23.99
CA LYS A 155 -17.24 -2.28 -24.93
C LYS A 155 -15.84 -1.84 -25.32
N LYS A 156 -14.85 -2.67 -25.01
CA LYS A 156 -13.45 -2.45 -25.40
C LYS A 156 -13.06 -3.41 -26.53
N LYS A 157 -12.17 -2.94 -27.41
CA LYS A 157 -11.57 -3.79 -28.45
C LYS A 157 -10.52 -4.75 -27.91
N ARG A 158 -9.95 -4.44 -26.75
CA ARG A 158 -8.88 -5.21 -26.10
C ARG A 158 -9.20 -5.44 -24.64
N VAL A 159 -8.73 -6.58 -24.11
CA VAL A 159 -8.72 -6.86 -22.66
C VAL A 159 -7.45 -6.28 -22.08
N THR A 160 -7.59 -5.35 -21.15
CA THR A 160 -6.47 -4.64 -20.52
C THR A 160 -6.04 -5.33 -19.23
N ILE A 161 -4.85 -5.94 -19.26
CA ILE A 161 -4.15 -6.39 -18.05
C ILE A 161 -3.44 -5.18 -17.48
N GLY A 162 -3.79 -4.76 -16.28
CA GLY A 162 -3.33 -3.52 -15.69
C GLY A 162 -2.41 -3.71 -14.49
N TRP A 163 -1.38 -2.87 -14.42
CA TRP A 163 -0.55 -2.73 -13.25
C TRP A 163 -0.26 -1.25 -12.95
N ILE A 164 -0.38 -0.86 -11.68
CA ILE A 164 -0.03 0.47 -11.19
C ILE A 164 1.07 0.37 -10.13
N GLY A 165 2.06 1.25 -10.17
CA GLY A 165 3.14 1.25 -9.20
C GLY A 165 4.19 2.33 -9.43
N ASP A 166 5.39 2.09 -8.92
CA ASP A 166 6.56 2.96 -9.02
C ASP A 166 7.81 2.18 -9.43
N HIS A 167 8.91 2.90 -9.74
CA HIS A 167 10.22 2.31 -10.07
C HIS A 167 10.75 1.35 -8.99
N GLY A 168 10.32 1.49 -7.74
CA GLY A 168 10.71 0.60 -6.64
C GLY A 168 10.09 -0.79 -6.75
N SER A 169 8.94 -0.91 -7.45
CA SER A 169 8.14 -2.14 -7.50
C SER A 169 7.97 -2.75 -8.90
N ILE A 170 8.29 -2.02 -9.98
CA ILE A 170 8.12 -2.51 -11.36
C ILE A 170 8.90 -3.79 -11.66
N HIS A 171 10.01 -4.04 -10.98
CA HIS A 171 10.82 -5.24 -11.16
C HIS A 171 10.07 -6.55 -10.87
N TYR A 172 9.00 -6.52 -10.06
CA TYR A 172 8.13 -7.68 -9.87
C TYR A 172 7.31 -7.95 -11.13
N LEU A 173 6.80 -6.89 -11.77
CA LEU A 173 6.05 -7.01 -13.03
C LEU A 173 6.96 -7.44 -14.18
N GLU A 174 8.17 -6.90 -14.25
CA GLU A 174 9.13 -7.19 -15.32
C GLU A 174 9.54 -8.66 -15.34
N LYS A 175 9.61 -9.32 -14.19
CA LYS A 175 9.84 -10.78 -14.10
C LYS A 175 8.75 -11.61 -14.77
N MET A 176 7.56 -11.04 -14.97
CA MET A 176 6.44 -11.70 -15.64
C MET A 176 6.46 -11.51 -17.17
N ARG A 177 7.45 -10.80 -17.74
CA ARG A 177 7.54 -10.58 -19.19
C ARG A 177 7.33 -11.85 -20.01
N PRO A 178 7.96 -13.00 -19.72
CA PRO A 178 7.75 -14.23 -20.50
C PRO A 178 6.30 -14.73 -20.47
N ILE A 179 5.56 -14.48 -19.39
CA ILE A 179 4.15 -14.84 -19.28
C ILE A 179 3.31 -13.91 -20.18
N PHE A 180 3.57 -12.60 -20.12
CA PHE A 180 2.87 -11.63 -20.96
C PHE A 180 3.12 -11.88 -22.45
N GLU A 181 4.33 -12.31 -22.85
CA GLU A 181 4.63 -12.67 -24.22
C GLU A 181 3.75 -13.85 -24.70
N ARG A 182 3.65 -14.93 -23.89
CA ARG A 182 2.80 -16.08 -24.23
C ARG A 182 1.31 -15.72 -24.24
N ILE A 183 0.85 -14.85 -23.34
CA ILE A 183 -0.52 -14.36 -23.33
C ILE A 183 -0.79 -13.53 -24.59
N GLY A 184 0.12 -12.65 -24.99
CA GLY A 184 -0.02 -11.83 -26.21
C GLY A 184 -0.03 -12.65 -27.49
N GLU A 185 0.76 -13.72 -27.59
CA GLU A 185 0.71 -14.67 -28.70
C GLU A 185 -0.64 -15.38 -28.81
N ARG A 186 -1.16 -15.85 -27.66
CA ARG A 186 -2.42 -16.62 -27.59
C ARG A 186 -3.66 -15.73 -27.75
N TYR A 187 -3.63 -14.52 -27.19
CA TYR A 187 -4.77 -13.57 -27.15
C TYR A 187 -4.39 -12.22 -27.75
N ARG A 188 -4.35 -12.12 -29.07
CA ARG A 188 -3.98 -10.91 -29.84
C ARG A 188 -4.84 -9.68 -29.51
N TYR A 189 -5.99 -9.89 -28.86
CA TYR A 189 -6.88 -8.83 -28.36
C TYR A 189 -6.62 -8.47 -26.90
N SER A 190 -5.51 -8.91 -26.32
CA SER A 190 -5.06 -8.45 -24.99
C SER A 190 -3.99 -7.36 -25.10
N GLU A 191 -3.84 -6.60 -24.04
CA GLU A 191 -2.78 -5.61 -23.88
C GLU A 191 -2.35 -5.51 -22.40
N LEU A 192 -1.11 -5.07 -22.17
CA LEU A 192 -0.57 -4.77 -20.84
C LEU A 192 -0.53 -3.25 -20.64
N LYS A 193 -1.30 -2.68 -19.71
CA LYS A 193 -1.21 -1.28 -19.34
C LYS A 193 -0.38 -1.10 -18.08
N ILE A 194 0.71 -0.35 -18.16
CA ILE A 194 1.62 -0.03 -17.05
C ILE A 194 1.43 1.44 -16.68
N VAL A 195 0.92 1.69 -15.47
CA VAL A 195 0.79 3.04 -14.89
C VAL A 195 1.92 3.23 -13.87
N CYS A 196 2.98 3.95 -14.29
CA CYS A 196 4.23 4.04 -13.53
C CYS A 196 5.04 5.29 -13.92
N ASP A 197 6.16 5.52 -13.25
CA ASP A 197 7.18 6.52 -13.62
C ASP A 197 8.27 5.96 -14.55
N ILE A 198 8.39 4.64 -14.67
CA ILE A 198 9.26 3.94 -15.63
C ILE A 198 8.53 2.76 -16.28
N PHE A 199 9.04 2.26 -17.40
CA PHE A 199 8.37 1.24 -18.21
C PHE A 199 9.35 0.24 -18.80
N PHE A 200 8.80 -0.88 -19.31
CA PHE A 200 9.48 -1.83 -20.17
C PHE A 200 8.58 -2.20 -21.36
N ASP A 201 9.13 -2.85 -22.34
CA ASP A 201 8.42 -3.33 -23.54
C ASP A 201 8.32 -4.86 -23.54
N CYS A 202 7.32 -5.37 -24.24
CA CYS A 202 7.13 -6.75 -24.63
C CYS A 202 7.02 -6.83 -26.16
N GLU A 203 7.47 -7.94 -26.75
CA GLU A 203 7.46 -8.11 -28.22
C GLU A 203 6.12 -8.62 -28.75
N LYS A 204 5.45 -9.48 -27.97
CA LYS A 204 4.26 -10.22 -28.39
C LYS A 204 2.93 -9.66 -27.86
N ILE A 205 2.98 -8.74 -26.91
CA ILE A 205 1.80 -8.07 -26.37
C ILE A 205 1.98 -6.55 -26.46
N ASN A 206 0.91 -5.84 -26.83
CA ASN A 206 0.92 -4.38 -26.83
C ASN A 206 1.09 -3.83 -25.41
N VAL A 207 2.08 -2.95 -25.17
CA VAL A 207 2.32 -2.31 -23.88
C VAL A 207 1.88 -0.86 -23.93
N VAL A 208 0.81 -0.54 -23.20
CA VAL A 208 0.33 0.83 -23.03
C VAL A 208 1.06 1.46 -21.83
N LYS A 209 1.91 2.43 -22.09
CA LYS A 209 2.73 3.15 -21.10
C LYS A 209 2.01 4.42 -20.65
N LYS A 210 1.70 4.54 -19.37
CA LYS A 210 1.00 5.69 -18.79
C LYS A 210 1.76 6.23 -17.60
N LEU A 211 2.22 7.47 -17.66
CA LEU A 211 2.78 8.16 -16.52
C LEU A 211 1.71 8.33 -15.44
N TRP A 212 2.04 7.93 -14.21
CA TRP A 212 1.12 8.06 -13.10
C TRP A 212 0.87 9.52 -12.74
N LYS A 213 -0.39 9.88 -12.56
CA LYS A 213 -0.84 11.15 -12.02
C LYS A 213 -1.95 10.93 -11.01
N SER A 214 -1.91 11.68 -9.90
CA SER A 214 -2.87 11.51 -8.81
C SER A 214 -4.31 11.72 -9.22
N GLU A 215 -4.56 12.70 -10.07
CA GLU A 215 -5.89 13.08 -10.58
C GLU A 215 -6.45 12.07 -11.58
N GLU A 216 -5.60 11.34 -12.28
CA GLU A 216 -5.97 10.35 -13.28
C GLU A 216 -6.00 8.91 -12.73
N GLU A 217 -5.53 8.69 -11.49
CA GLU A 217 -5.34 7.37 -10.87
C GLU A 217 -6.58 6.48 -10.92
N VAL A 218 -7.75 7.02 -10.58
CA VAL A 218 -9.00 6.23 -10.55
C VAL A 218 -9.45 5.86 -11.97
N ALA A 219 -9.36 6.80 -12.92
CA ALA A 219 -9.70 6.54 -14.31
C ALA A 219 -8.75 5.50 -14.94
N ASP A 220 -7.46 5.56 -14.60
CA ASP A 220 -6.49 4.56 -15.05
C ASP A 220 -6.82 3.18 -14.49
N LEU A 221 -7.17 3.07 -13.21
CA LEU A 221 -7.60 1.81 -12.57
C LEU A 221 -8.88 1.25 -13.19
N GLN A 222 -9.89 2.11 -13.42
CA GLN A 222 -11.16 1.71 -14.07
C GLN A 222 -10.96 1.23 -15.52
N SER A 223 -9.87 1.67 -16.17
CA SER A 223 -9.53 1.19 -17.52
C SER A 223 -9.00 -0.25 -17.53
N PHE A 224 -8.63 -0.84 -16.40
CA PHE A 224 -8.17 -2.22 -16.33
C PHE A 224 -9.35 -3.20 -16.39
N ASP A 225 -9.12 -4.36 -16.98
CA ASP A 225 -10.04 -5.49 -16.97
C ASP A 225 -9.57 -6.58 -15.99
N ILE A 226 -8.26 -6.67 -15.79
CA ILE A 226 -7.61 -7.60 -14.86
C ILE A 226 -6.47 -6.83 -14.18
N GLY A 227 -6.47 -6.75 -12.85
CA GLY A 227 -5.35 -6.22 -12.09
C GLY A 227 -4.35 -7.31 -11.73
N VAL A 228 -3.04 -7.03 -11.80
CA VAL A 228 -2.02 -8.00 -11.42
C VAL A 228 -1.15 -7.48 -10.28
N MET A 229 -0.87 -8.37 -9.29
CA MET A 229 -0.01 -8.07 -8.14
C MET A 229 1.02 -9.19 -7.93
N PRO A 230 2.03 -9.29 -8.81
CA PRO A 230 3.12 -10.23 -8.63
C PRO A 230 4.04 -9.79 -7.49
N LEU A 231 4.44 -10.74 -6.66
CA LEU A 231 5.43 -10.56 -5.60
C LEU A 231 6.38 -11.76 -5.56
N VAL A 232 7.49 -11.60 -4.85
CA VAL A 232 8.34 -12.70 -4.39
C VAL A 232 7.87 -13.07 -2.99
N ASP A 233 7.85 -14.35 -2.66
CA ASP A 233 7.49 -14.82 -1.31
C ASP A 233 8.70 -14.68 -0.38
N ASP A 234 8.83 -13.51 0.24
CA ASP A 234 9.91 -13.14 1.14
C ASP A 234 9.44 -12.21 2.26
N PRO A 235 10.24 -12.02 3.33
CA PRO A 235 9.85 -11.18 4.47
C PRO A 235 9.55 -9.71 4.11
N TRP A 236 10.18 -9.17 3.06
CA TRP A 236 9.87 -7.83 2.60
C TRP A 236 8.46 -7.76 1.99
N SER A 237 8.11 -8.75 1.18
CA SER A 237 6.79 -8.84 0.53
C SER A 237 5.68 -9.13 1.54
N TRP A 238 5.94 -9.93 2.59
CA TRP A 238 4.97 -10.17 3.67
C TRP A 238 4.59 -8.89 4.42
N GLY A 239 5.51 -7.92 4.49
CA GLY A 239 5.22 -6.60 5.06
C GLY A 239 4.48 -5.64 4.14
N LYS A 240 4.18 -6.00 2.89
CA LYS A 240 3.34 -5.19 2.00
C LYS A 240 1.91 -5.12 2.51
N CYS A 241 1.28 -3.95 2.37
CA CYS A 241 -0.09 -3.73 2.86
C CYS A 241 -1.16 -3.74 1.75
N GLY A 242 -0.86 -4.33 0.61
CA GLY A 242 -1.83 -4.67 -0.43
C GLY A 242 -2.51 -3.49 -1.14
N LEU A 243 -1.96 -2.27 -1.09
CA LEU A 243 -2.60 -1.07 -1.65
C LEU A 243 -3.10 -1.28 -3.08
N LYS A 244 -2.31 -1.89 -3.96
CA LYS A 244 -2.71 -2.12 -5.36
C LYS A 244 -3.96 -2.99 -5.47
N ILE A 245 -4.02 -4.09 -4.69
CA ILE A 245 -5.20 -4.98 -4.65
C ILE A 245 -6.43 -4.19 -4.18
N ILE A 246 -6.27 -3.43 -3.09
CA ILE A 246 -7.36 -2.59 -2.54
C ILE A 246 -7.83 -1.55 -3.57
N GLN A 247 -6.91 -0.97 -4.34
CA GLN A 247 -7.24 -0.03 -5.42
C GLN A 247 -7.99 -0.70 -6.57
N TYR A 248 -7.50 -1.86 -7.07
CA TYR A 248 -8.16 -2.62 -8.14
C TYR A 248 -9.57 -3.03 -7.73
N GLN A 249 -9.68 -3.71 -6.60
CA GLN A 249 -10.97 -4.15 -6.06
C GLN A 249 -11.88 -2.96 -5.72
N GLY A 250 -11.30 -1.85 -5.23
CA GLY A 250 -12.04 -0.62 -4.93
C GLY A 250 -12.77 -0.02 -6.13
N VAL A 251 -12.28 -0.23 -7.34
CA VAL A 251 -12.96 0.17 -8.58
C VAL A 251 -13.65 -1.01 -9.30
N GLY A 252 -13.73 -2.19 -8.69
CA GLY A 252 -14.38 -3.36 -9.27
C GLY A 252 -13.55 -4.12 -10.30
N VAL A 253 -12.23 -4.09 -10.19
CA VAL A 253 -11.33 -4.87 -11.06
C VAL A 253 -10.89 -6.15 -10.35
N PRO A 254 -11.12 -7.35 -10.92
CA PRO A 254 -10.64 -8.61 -10.36
C PRO A 254 -9.11 -8.67 -10.38
N VAL A 255 -8.53 -9.38 -9.42
CA VAL A 255 -7.09 -9.39 -9.21
C VAL A 255 -6.52 -10.81 -9.37
N ILE A 256 -5.37 -10.92 -10.04
CA ILE A 256 -4.51 -12.09 -9.93
C ILE A 256 -3.28 -11.67 -9.13
N CYS A 257 -2.94 -12.41 -8.07
CA CYS A 257 -1.82 -12.06 -7.21
C CYS A 257 -1.01 -13.27 -6.76
N THR A 258 0.27 -13.03 -6.45
CA THR A 258 1.04 -13.99 -5.67
C THR A 258 0.48 -14.03 -4.25
N PRO A 259 0.14 -15.21 -3.69
CA PRO A 259 -0.43 -15.35 -2.34
C PRO A 259 0.64 -15.18 -1.25
N ALA A 260 1.28 -14.00 -1.21
CA ALA A 260 2.31 -13.63 -0.24
C ALA A 260 1.77 -12.57 0.74
N GLY A 261 1.99 -12.78 2.04
CA GLY A 261 1.56 -11.87 3.09
C GLY A 261 0.07 -11.55 3.01
N ILE A 262 -0.30 -10.27 3.14
CA ILE A 262 -1.69 -9.80 3.15
C ILE A 262 -2.47 -10.07 1.86
N ASN A 263 -1.79 -10.41 0.74
CA ASN A 263 -2.50 -10.76 -0.49
C ASN A 263 -3.46 -11.95 -0.28
N ARG A 264 -3.11 -12.90 0.62
CA ARG A 264 -3.98 -14.01 1.02
C ARG A 264 -5.25 -13.56 1.72
N ASP A 265 -5.16 -12.47 2.48
CA ASP A 265 -6.30 -11.95 3.23
C ASP A 265 -7.20 -11.08 2.34
N LEU A 266 -6.62 -10.39 1.36
CA LEU A 266 -7.35 -9.50 0.45
C LEU A 266 -8.03 -10.25 -0.70
N VAL A 267 -7.40 -11.32 -1.19
CA VAL A 267 -7.91 -12.13 -2.30
C VAL A 267 -8.28 -13.52 -1.79
N GLU A 268 -9.56 -13.84 -1.90
CA GLU A 268 -10.10 -15.18 -1.72
C GLU A 268 -10.13 -15.86 -3.09
N ASP A 269 -9.33 -16.94 -3.22
CA ASP A 269 -9.10 -17.61 -4.51
C ASP A 269 -10.40 -18.13 -5.13
N GLY A 270 -10.65 -17.77 -6.39
CA GLY A 270 -11.87 -18.13 -7.12
C GLY A 270 -13.10 -17.27 -6.79
N ILE A 271 -13.05 -16.38 -5.80
CA ILE A 271 -14.18 -15.54 -5.37
C ILE A 271 -14.05 -14.10 -5.84
N ASN A 272 -13.03 -13.38 -5.39
CA ASN A 272 -12.78 -11.97 -5.74
C ASN A 272 -11.51 -11.74 -6.54
N GLY A 273 -10.89 -12.84 -7.00
CA GLY A 273 -9.66 -12.87 -7.76
C GLY A 273 -9.06 -14.27 -7.77
N PHE A 274 -7.81 -14.38 -8.20
CA PHE A 274 -7.07 -15.63 -8.20
C PHE A 274 -5.70 -15.49 -7.54
N TRP A 275 -5.27 -16.58 -6.91
CA TRP A 275 -3.87 -16.77 -6.58
C TRP A 275 -3.14 -17.42 -7.75
N ALA A 276 -1.87 -17.04 -7.93
CA ALA A 276 -1.00 -17.67 -8.92
C ALA A 276 0.44 -17.71 -8.43
N MET A 277 1.04 -18.91 -8.51
CA MET A 277 2.45 -19.19 -8.23
C MET A 277 3.04 -19.87 -9.47
N GLY A 278 4.21 -19.42 -9.90
CA GLY A 278 4.82 -20.00 -11.10
C GLY A 278 4.14 -19.58 -12.42
N SER A 279 4.83 -19.83 -13.53
CA SER A 279 4.42 -19.32 -14.84
C SER A 279 3.11 -19.94 -15.34
N GLU A 280 2.90 -21.22 -15.10
CA GLU A 280 1.75 -21.98 -15.62
C GLU A 280 0.44 -21.50 -15.00
N GLU A 281 0.41 -21.34 -13.66
CA GLU A 281 -0.78 -20.84 -12.96
C GLU A 281 -1.10 -19.39 -13.39
N TRP A 282 -0.09 -18.53 -13.52
CA TRP A 282 -0.31 -17.17 -14.01
C TRP A 282 -0.93 -17.14 -15.40
N GLU A 283 -0.44 -17.98 -16.34
CA GLU A 283 -1.02 -18.09 -17.69
C GLU A 283 -2.45 -18.63 -17.67
N GLU A 284 -2.69 -19.67 -16.85
CA GLU A 284 -4.02 -20.26 -16.69
C GLU A 284 -5.01 -19.21 -16.18
N LYS A 285 -4.70 -18.54 -15.06
CA LYS A 285 -5.62 -17.57 -14.43
C LYS A 285 -5.84 -16.34 -15.30
N LEU A 286 -4.78 -15.84 -15.98
CA LEU A 286 -4.93 -14.77 -16.98
C LEU A 286 -5.85 -15.24 -18.13
N SER A 287 -5.66 -16.45 -18.65
CA SER A 287 -6.47 -17.01 -19.74
C SER A 287 -7.95 -17.13 -19.37
N ILE A 288 -8.25 -17.55 -18.14
CA ILE A 288 -9.62 -17.63 -17.61
C ILE A 288 -10.27 -16.24 -17.64
N LEU A 289 -9.62 -15.25 -17.02
CA LEU A 289 -10.18 -13.90 -16.94
C LEU A 289 -10.21 -13.16 -18.29
N ILE A 290 -9.29 -13.43 -19.22
CA ILE A 290 -9.33 -12.85 -20.57
C ILE A 290 -10.58 -13.31 -21.32
N LYS A 291 -10.94 -14.58 -21.22
CA LYS A 291 -12.05 -15.19 -21.97
C LYS A 291 -13.42 -14.87 -21.37
N ASP A 292 -13.51 -14.64 -20.08
CA ASP A 292 -14.80 -14.56 -19.38
C ASP A 292 -15.06 -13.15 -18.77
N PRO A 293 -15.74 -12.27 -19.51
CA PRO A 293 -16.10 -10.94 -19.01
C PRO A 293 -17.09 -10.99 -17.84
N THR A 294 -17.98 -11.97 -17.81
CA THR A 294 -18.97 -12.14 -16.73
C THR A 294 -18.30 -12.52 -15.42
N LEU A 295 -17.29 -13.40 -15.51
CA LEU A 295 -16.49 -13.73 -14.33
C LEU A 295 -15.67 -12.53 -13.83
N ARG A 296 -15.11 -11.71 -14.76
CA ARG A 296 -14.42 -10.48 -14.36
C ARG A 296 -15.33 -9.53 -13.59
N GLU A 297 -16.56 -9.32 -14.05
CA GLU A 297 -17.55 -8.49 -13.37
C GLU A 297 -17.90 -9.07 -12.00
N LYS A 298 -18.26 -10.36 -11.94
CA LYS A 298 -18.61 -11.05 -10.70
C LYS A 298 -17.52 -10.93 -9.64
N MET A 299 -16.28 -11.26 -9.99
CA MET A 299 -15.13 -11.18 -9.08
C MET A 299 -14.80 -9.73 -8.70
N GLY A 300 -14.91 -8.79 -9.65
CA GLY A 300 -14.69 -7.38 -9.42
C GLY A 300 -15.68 -6.79 -8.41
N MET A 301 -16.96 -7.12 -8.54
CA MET A 301 -18.01 -6.70 -7.61
C MET A 301 -17.81 -7.28 -6.21
N GLU A 302 -17.42 -8.55 -6.12
CA GLU A 302 -17.14 -9.19 -4.83
C GLU A 302 -15.90 -8.58 -4.16
N GLY A 303 -14.83 -8.30 -4.94
CA GLY A 303 -13.66 -7.58 -4.46
C GLY A 303 -14.03 -6.19 -3.93
N ARG A 304 -14.88 -5.44 -4.65
CA ARG A 304 -15.36 -4.14 -4.19
C ARG A 304 -16.14 -4.24 -2.90
N ARG A 305 -17.07 -5.20 -2.76
CA ARG A 305 -17.81 -5.43 -1.52
C ARG A 305 -16.87 -5.59 -0.33
N ARG A 306 -15.86 -6.45 -0.46
CA ARG A 306 -14.85 -6.70 0.57
C ARG A 306 -14.07 -5.43 0.94
N VAL A 307 -13.67 -4.63 -0.05
CA VAL A 307 -12.96 -3.36 0.20
C VAL A 307 -13.85 -2.37 0.95
N LEU A 308 -15.12 -2.24 0.56
CA LEU A 308 -16.05 -1.32 1.23
C LEU A 308 -16.32 -1.70 2.69
N GLU A 309 -16.28 -2.98 3.05
CA GLU A 309 -16.48 -3.46 4.42
C GLU A 309 -15.31 -3.14 5.36
N GLY A 310 -14.05 -3.22 4.90
CA GLY A 310 -12.92 -3.17 5.82
C GLY A 310 -11.73 -2.29 5.41
N TYR A 311 -11.67 -1.84 4.16
CA TYR A 311 -10.47 -1.19 3.62
C TYR A 311 -10.76 0.21 3.05
N THR A 312 -11.70 0.92 3.67
CA THR A 312 -12.02 2.32 3.33
C THR A 312 -11.59 3.27 4.45
N VAL A 313 -11.45 4.55 4.12
CA VAL A 313 -11.23 5.62 5.11
C VAL A 313 -12.37 5.60 6.13
N GLN A 314 -13.60 5.39 5.68
CA GLN A 314 -14.79 5.37 6.51
C GLN A 314 -14.76 4.25 7.57
N ALA A 315 -14.21 3.09 7.21
CA ALA A 315 -14.03 1.96 8.13
C ALA A 315 -12.79 2.13 9.05
N CYS A 316 -11.71 2.73 8.55
CA CYS A 316 -10.43 2.80 9.27
C CYS A 316 -10.24 4.07 10.10
N ALA A 317 -10.83 5.20 9.70
CA ALA A 317 -10.65 6.48 10.40
C ALA A 317 -11.15 6.47 11.86
N PRO A 318 -12.31 5.85 12.20
CA PRO A 318 -12.71 5.70 13.60
C PRO A 318 -11.70 4.92 14.45
N ARG A 319 -11.06 3.89 13.87
CA ARG A 319 -10.03 3.09 14.54
C ARG A 319 -8.78 3.94 14.81
N LEU A 320 -8.33 4.71 13.81
CA LEU A 320 -7.22 5.66 13.99
C LEU A 320 -7.55 6.69 15.06
N PHE A 321 -8.75 7.28 15.04
CA PHE A 321 -9.21 8.23 16.04
C PHE A 321 -9.23 7.60 17.45
N SER A 322 -9.68 6.36 17.57
CA SER A 322 -9.63 5.61 18.84
C SER A 322 -8.20 5.46 19.36
N VAL A 323 -7.24 5.09 18.49
CA VAL A 323 -5.81 4.98 18.88
C VAL A 323 -5.25 6.33 19.35
N LEU A 324 -5.63 7.44 18.70
CA LEU A 324 -5.20 8.78 19.17
C LEU A 324 -5.73 9.10 20.56
N ASN A 325 -6.90 8.59 20.96
CA ASN A 325 -7.53 8.83 22.26
C ASN A 325 -7.20 7.79 23.34
N LYS A 326 -6.55 6.67 23.02
CA LYS A 326 -6.05 5.73 24.05
C LYS A 326 -5.11 6.48 24.99
N LYS A 327 -5.24 6.26 26.29
CA LYS A 327 -4.37 6.84 27.32
C LYS A 327 -3.07 6.04 27.45
#